data_a3205deb1903555b8e61e962a90b577d
#
_entry.id   a3205deb1903555b8e61e962a90b577d
#
_cell.length_a   1.000
_cell.length_b   1.000
_cell.length_c   1.000
_cell.angle_alpha   90.00
_cell.angle_beta   90.00
_cell.angle_gamma   90.00
#
_symmetry.space_group_name_H-M   'P 1'
#
loop_
_entity.id
_entity.type
_entity.pdbx_description
1 polymer ?
#
loop_
_entity_poly.entity_id
_entity_poly.type
_entity_poly.pdbx_seq_one_letter_code
_entity_poly.pdbx_strand_id
1 'polypeptide(L)'
;MSADAGAHLAIGLHMPQIDFYILPTAETDARLTFACKLTEKAWRLGHRVYIHCQDGEQRMQLDERLWRFKGEAFIPHDDAEVAPDSDVALGVGAPPEAHQDLLINLTTQTPPAFERFARIAEIVVEDPVVRQAARQSFRFYRERGYPLQDHRLTRI
;
A
#
# COMPACT_ATOMS: atom_id res chain seq x y z
N MET A 1 28.49 -3.36 16.43
CA MET A 1 28.45 -3.46 15.90
C MET A 1 28.05 -3.13 15.40
N SER A 2 27.98 -2.92 15.37
CA SER A 2 27.68 -2.80 14.73
C SER A 2 27.18 -2.51 14.19
N ALA A 3 27.04 -2.27 14.05
CA ALA A 3 26.67 -2.34 13.40
C ALA A 3 26.37 -2.30 12.95
N ASP A 4 26.31 -2.25 12.89
CA ASP A 4 26.01 -2.64 12.43
C ASP A 4 25.64 -2.84 12.47
N ALA A 5 25.82 -2.72 12.97
CA ALA A 5 25.44 -3.23 12.90
C ALA A 5 24.75 -2.98 12.87
N GLY A 6 24.60 -2.54 12.98
CA GLY A 6 24.18 -2.57 12.60
C GLY A 6 23.68 -2.48 12.13
N ALA A 7 23.58 -2.42 11.57
CA ALA A 7 23.31 -2.73 10.67
C ALA A 7 23.16 -3.43 10.39
N HIS A 8 23.32 -3.83 10.55
CA HIS A 8 23.07 -4.71 10.21
C HIS A 8 22.50 -5.32 10.54
N LEU A 9 23.20 -5.36 11.10
CA LEU A 9 22.50 -5.96 11.37
C LEU A 9 21.44 -6.08 11.13
N ALA A 10 21.60 -5.79 10.98
CA ALA A 10 20.39 -5.24 10.51
C ALA A 10 19.55 -6.12 9.66
N ILE A 11 20.08 -7.03 9.16
CA ILE A 11 19.31 -8.07 8.51
C ILE A 11 18.38 -8.64 9.56
N GLY A 12 17.19 -8.98 9.28
CA GLY A 12 16.25 -9.45 10.26
C GLY A 12 15.76 -8.37 11.21
N LEU A 13 16.35 -7.17 11.11
CA LEU A 13 15.89 -6.02 11.87
C LEU A 13 15.09 -5.07 11.01
N HIS A 14 14.84 -5.44 9.77
CA HIS A 14 14.02 -4.65 8.87
C HIS A 14 12.58 -4.59 9.40
N MET A 15 12.07 -3.40 9.57
CA MET A 15 10.70 -3.20 9.98
C MET A 15 10.03 -2.24 9.00
N PRO A 16 8.95 -2.67 8.34
CA PRO A 16 8.19 -1.76 7.49
C PRO A 16 7.68 -0.57 8.27
N GLN A 17 7.73 0.58 7.63
CA GLN A 17 7.02 1.77 8.11
C GLN A 17 5.56 1.62 7.72
N ILE A 18 4.66 1.78 8.68
CA ILE A 18 3.21 1.68 8.42
C ILE A 18 2.63 3.07 8.40
N ASP A 19 2.07 3.48 7.27
CA ASP A 19 1.45 4.79 7.10
C ASP A 19 -0.06 4.63 6.99
N PHE A 20 -0.80 5.32 7.85
CA PHE A 20 -2.25 5.39 7.76
C PHE A 20 -2.65 6.73 7.16
N TYR A 21 -3.21 6.71 5.96
CA TYR A 21 -3.69 7.90 5.27
C TYR A 21 -5.17 8.02 5.54
N ILE A 22 -5.56 9.05 6.28
CA ILE A 22 -6.93 9.25 6.74
C ILE A 22 -7.57 10.33 5.89
N LEU A 23 -8.51 9.93 5.05
CA LEU A 23 -9.14 10.81 4.06
C LEU A 23 -10.37 11.50 4.66
N PRO A 24 -10.64 12.74 4.27
CA PRO A 24 -11.76 13.51 4.84
C PRO A 24 -13.08 13.22 4.13
N THR A 25 -13.46 11.96 4.03
CA THR A 25 -14.70 11.56 3.34
C THR A 25 -15.16 10.20 3.82
N ALA A 26 -16.45 9.93 3.64
CA ALA A 26 -17.03 8.62 3.91
C ALA A 26 -17.13 7.76 2.63
N GLU A 27 -16.76 8.32 1.48
CA GLU A 27 -16.88 7.60 0.21
C GLU A 27 -15.76 6.59 0.05
N THR A 28 -16.12 5.32 -0.04
CA THR A 28 -15.14 4.26 -0.15
C THR A 28 -14.33 4.34 -1.45
N ASP A 29 -14.95 4.86 -2.51
CA ASP A 29 -14.28 5.06 -3.81
C ASP A 29 -13.08 6.01 -3.74
N ALA A 30 -13.08 6.92 -2.77
CA ALA A 30 -11.97 7.85 -2.60
C ALA A 30 -10.67 7.13 -2.30
N ARG A 31 -10.73 5.92 -1.75
CA ARG A 31 -9.54 5.11 -1.49
C ARG A 31 -8.84 4.74 -2.79
N LEU A 32 -9.61 4.41 -3.82
CA LEU A 32 -9.04 4.07 -5.13
C LEU A 32 -8.38 5.27 -5.77
N THR A 33 -9.02 6.44 -5.70
CA THR A 33 -8.45 7.66 -6.23
C THR A 33 -7.15 8.01 -5.53
N PHE A 34 -7.14 7.91 -4.19
CA PHE A 34 -5.94 8.21 -3.43
C PHE A 34 -4.83 7.20 -3.73
N ALA A 35 -5.19 5.92 -3.90
CA ALA A 35 -4.22 4.90 -4.26
C ALA A 35 -3.52 5.23 -5.57
N CYS A 36 -4.27 5.75 -6.55
CA CYS A 36 -3.67 6.17 -7.83
C CYS A 36 -2.67 7.31 -7.63
N LYS A 37 -3.02 8.30 -6.81
CA LYS A 37 -2.11 9.43 -6.53
C LYS A 37 -0.84 8.97 -5.84
N LEU A 38 -0.99 8.12 -4.84
CA LEU A 38 0.15 7.60 -4.10
C LEU A 38 1.04 6.73 -4.98
N THR A 39 0.42 5.94 -5.84
CA THR A 39 1.14 5.10 -6.79
C THR A 39 1.97 5.95 -7.74
N GLU A 40 1.39 7.01 -8.31
CA GLU A 40 2.12 7.88 -9.22
C GLU A 40 3.31 8.50 -8.53
N LYS A 41 3.13 9.00 -7.32
CA LYS A 41 4.22 9.62 -6.58
C LYS A 41 5.35 8.63 -6.32
N ALA A 42 5.02 7.44 -5.85
CA ALA A 42 6.03 6.43 -5.54
C ALA A 42 6.75 5.96 -6.80
N TRP A 43 6.00 5.72 -7.88
CA TRP A 43 6.58 5.26 -9.14
C TRP A 43 7.54 6.30 -9.72
N ARG A 44 7.18 7.59 -9.64
CA ARG A 44 8.06 8.66 -10.13
C ARG A 44 9.36 8.73 -9.34
N LEU A 45 9.34 8.31 -8.09
CA LEU A 45 10.55 8.26 -7.25
C LEU A 45 11.35 6.99 -7.48
N GLY A 46 10.93 6.14 -8.42
CA GLY A 46 11.66 4.92 -8.76
C GLY A 46 11.29 3.71 -7.93
N HIS A 47 10.21 3.77 -7.17
CA HIS A 47 9.79 2.65 -6.34
C HIS A 47 8.86 1.71 -7.08
N ARG A 48 8.95 0.43 -6.72
CA ARG A 48 7.99 -0.57 -7.17
C ARG A 48 6.82 -0.58 -6.21
N VAL A 49 5.60 -0.68 -6.78
CA VAL A 49 4.37 -0.62 -6.01
C VAL A 49 3.56 -1.89 -6.23
N TYR A 50 3.15 -2.52 -5.13
CA TYR A 50 2.15 -3.57 -5.20
C TYR A 50 0.88 -3.06 -4.54
N ILE A 51 -0.24 -3.12 -5.25
CA ILE A 51 -1.54 -2.72 -4.71
C ILE A 51 -2.33 -3.99 -4.44
N HIS A 52 -2.57 -4.24 -3.16
CA HIS A 52 -3.27 -5.44 -2.69
C HIS A 52 -4.76 -5.16 -2.66
N CYS A 53 -5.50 -5.84 -3.51
CA CYS A 53 -6.93 -5.64 -3.70
C CYS A 53 -7.75 -6.70 -2.98
N GLN A 54 -8.96 -6.33 -2.58
CA GLN A 54 -9.87 -7.20 -1.84
C GLN A 54 -10.32 -8.37 -2.69
N ASP A 55 -10.61 -8.12 -3.97
CA ASP A 55 -11.10 -9.13 -4.91
C ASP A 55 -10.82 -8.67 -6.33
N GLY A 56 -11.17 -9.53 -7.29
CA GLY A 56 -10.94 -9.25 -8.70
C GLY A 56 -11.70 -8.06 -9.22
N GLU A 57 -12.88 -7.80 -8.68
CA GLU A 57 -13.67 -6.64 -9.09
C GLU A 57 -12.98 -5.34 -8.70
N GLN A 58 -12.49 -5.26 -7.48
CA GLN A 58 -11.75 -4.08 -7.04
C GLN A 58 -10.48 -3.88 -7.86
N ARG A 59 -9.78 -4.98 -8.16
CA ARG A 59 -8.58 -4.90 -8.98
C ARG A 59 -8.90 -4.33 -10.36
N MET A 60 -10.00 -4.77 -10.97
CA MET A 60 -10.41 -4.24 -12.28
C MET A 60 -10.79 -2.77 -12.21
N GLN A 61 -11.49 -2.35 -11.15
CA GLN A 61 -11.85 -0.95 -10.97
C GLN A 61 -10.61 -0.09 -10.83
N LEU A 62 -9.63 -0.56 -10.08
CA LEU A 62 -8.39 0.17 -9.89
C LEU A 62 -7.58 0.26 -11.17
N ASP A 63 -7.51 -0.83 -11.92
CA ASP A 63 -6.84 -0.86 -13.22
C ASP A 63 -7.43 0.19 -14.15
N GLU A 64 -8.74 0.27 -14.21
CA GLU A 64 -9.41 1.25 -15.06
C GLU A 64 -9.13 2.68 -14.60
N ARG A 65 -9.10 2.91 -13.29
CA ARG A 65 -8.78 4.24 -12.76
C ARG A 65 -7.36 4.66 -13.07
N LEU A 66 -6.41 3.73 -13.01
CA LEU A 66 -5.02 4.03 -13.35
C LEU A 66 -4.88 4.40 -14.83
N TRP A 67 -5.65 3.74 -15.70
CA TRP A 67 -5.67 4.08 -17.12
C TRP A 67 -6.18 5.51 -17.37
N ARG A 68 -7.14 5.95 -16.54
CA ARG A 68 -7.77 7.26 -16.70
C ARG A 68 -7.15 8.33 -15.81
N PHE A 69 -6.20 7.95 -14.98
CA PHE A 69 -5.61 8.89 -14.02
C PHE A 69 -4.88 10.00 -14.76
N LYS A 70 -5.17 11.26 -14.38
CA LYS A 70 -4.59 12.42 -15.05
C LYS A 70 -3.31 12.87 -14.38
N GLY A 71 -2.34 11.99 -14.37
CA GLY A 71 -0.99 12.36 -13.96
C GLY A 71 -0.25 12.96 -15.14
N GLU A 72 0.98 13.41 -14.90
CA GLU A 72 1.80 13.96 -15.97
C GLU A 72 2.38 12.88 -16.87
N ALA A 73 2.36 11.64 -16.42
CA ALA A 73 2.91 10.54 -17.17
C ALA A 73 1.99 9.33 -17.04
N PHE A 74 1.97 8.54 -18.10
CA PHE A 74 1.32 7.24 -18.08
C PHE A 74 2.03 6.34 -17.06
N ILE A 75 1.26 5.70 -16.18
CA ILE A 75 1.80 4.79 -15.17
C ILE A 75 1.69 3.37 -15.72
N PRO A 76 2.82 2.71 -16.03
CA PRO A 76 2.76 1.30 -16.44
C PRO A 76 2.26 0.45 -15.26
N HIS A 77 1.21 -0.30 -15.50
CA HIS A 77 0.65 -1.15 -14.47
C HIS A 77 0.06 -2.41 -15.08
N ASP A 78 0.09 -3.50 -14.32
CA ASP A 78 -0.34 -4.80 -14.78
C ASP A 78 -0.93 -5.61 -13.65
N ASP A 79 -1.78 -6.59 -14.03
CA ASP A 79 -2.22 -7.64 -13.13
C ASP A 79 -0.99 -8.44 -12.69
N ALA A 80 -0.81 -8.62 -11.39
CA ALA A 80 0.35 -9.32 -10.84
C ALA A 80 0.46 -10.76 -11.34
N GLU A 81 -0.66 -11.39 -11.68
CA GLU A 81 -0.63 -12.76 -12.20
C GLU A 81 -0.18 -12.81 -13.65
N VAL A 82 -0.38 -11.72 -14.40
CA VAL A 82 -0.02 -11.66 -15.81
C VAL A 82 1.40 -11.15 -16.00
N ALA A 83 1.76 -10.11 -15.27
CA ALA A 83 3.08 -9.48 -15.38
C ALA A 83 3.64 -9.15 -13.98
N PRO A 84 4.15 -10.15 -13.28
CA PRO A 84 4.64 -9.94 -11.90
C PRO A 84 5.87 -9.04 -11.83
N ASP A 85 6.57 -8.84 -12.95
CA ASP A 85 7.76 -7.99 -12.97
C ASP A 85 7.46 -6.52 -13.26
N SER A 86 6.19 -6.17 -13.50
CA SER A 86 5.82 -4.78 -13.76
C SER A 86 6.13 -3.92 -12.54
N ASP A 87 6.53 -2.67 -12.77
CA ASP A 87 6.84 -1.74 -11.68
C ASP A 87 5.63 -1.49 -10.77
N VAL A 88 4.44 -1.49 -11.34
CA VAL A 88 3.20 -1.37 -10.59
C VAL A 88 2.37 -2.61 -10.86
N ALA A 89 2.18 -3.42 -9.83
CA ALA A 89 1.43 -4.67 -9.94
C ALA A 89 0.19 -4.61 -9.06
N LEU A 90 -0.94 -5.06 -9.61
CA LEU A 90 -2.21 -5.13 -8.90
C LEU A 90 -2.56 -6.59 -8.69
N GLY A 91 -2.93 -6.96 -7.47
CA GLY A 91 -3.25 -8.35 -7.21
C GLY A 91 -4.16 -8.57 -6.03
N VAL A 92 -4.67 -9.80 -5.93
CA VAL A 92 -5.59 -10.19 -4.87
C VAL A 92 -4.90 -11.08 -3.83
N GLY A 93 -3.78 -11.65 -4.18
CA GLY A 93 -3.06 -12.58 -3.30
C GLY A 93 -1.71 -12.04 -2.87
N ALA A 94 -0.77 -12.95 -2.69
CA ALA A 94 0.57 -12.60 -2.26
C ALA A 94 1.27 -11.74 -3.30
N PRO A 95 2.08 -10.76 -2.87
CA PRO A 95 2.80 -9.90 -3.80
C PRO A 95 3.90 -10.65 -4.54
N PRO A 96 4.26 -10.20 -5.75
CA PRO A 96 5.41 -10.74 -6.46
C PRO A 96 6.70 -10.51 -5.66
N GLU A 97 7.65 -11.43 -5.79
CA GLU A 97 8.87 -11.37 -4.99
C GLU A 97 9.73 -10.14 -5.26
N ALA A 98 9.64 -9.59 -6.46
CA ALA A 98 10.44 -8.42 -6.83
C ALA A 98 9.97 -7.14 -6.15
N HIS A 99 8.75 -7.11 -5.62
CA HIS A 99 8.19 -5.91 -5.01
C HIS A 99 8.51 -5.87 -3.52
N GLN A 100 9.31 -4.87 -3.12
CA GLN A 100 9.76 -4.71 -1.75
C GLN A 100 9.72 -3.25 -1.28
N ASP A 101 9.18 -2.34 -2.09
CA ASP A 101 9.21 -0.92 -1.75
C ASP A 101 7.93 -0.47 -1.06
N LEU A 102 6.82 -0.40 -1.78
CA LEU A 102 5.57 0.09 -1.27
C LEU A 102 4.45 -0.91 -1.52
N LEU A 103 3.74 -1.27 -0.46
CA LEU A 103 2.51 -2.05 -0.56
C LEU A 103 1.34 -1.14 -0.16
N ILE A 104 0.37 -0.99 -1.05
CA ILE A 104 -0.87 -0.26 -0.75
C ILE A 104 -1.95 -1.30 -0.47
N ASN A 105 -2.49 -1.26 0.74
CA ASN A 105 -3.50 -2.24 1.16
C ASN A 105 -4.90 -1.66 1.02
N LEU A 106 -5.70 -2.25 0.15
CA LEU A 106 -7.09 -1.87 -0.04
C LEU A 106 -8.06 -2.89 0.55
N THR A 107 -7.54 -3.87 1.28
CA THR A 107 -8.37 -4.91 1.90
C THR A 107 -8.70 -4.57 3.34
N THR A 108 -9.54 -5.39 3.95
CA THR A 108 -9.88 -5.24 5.37
C THR A 108 -9.00 -6.09 6.27
N GLN A 109 -7.96 -6.71 5.73
CA GLN A 109 -7.09 -7.62 6.47
C GLN A 109 -5.63 -7.23 6.31
N THR A 110 -4.78 -7.78 7.17
CA THR A 110 -3.35 -7.61 7.05
C THR A 110 -2.87 -8.30 5.77
N PRO A 111 -2.15 -7.59 4.89
CA PRO A 111 -1.73 -8.19 3.62
C PRO A 111 -0.68 -9.28 3.83
N PRO A 112 -0.71 -10.34 3.01
CA PRO A 112 0.30 -11.38 3.11
C PRO A 112 1.68 -10.85 2.73
N ALA A 113 2.71 -11.35 3.42
CA ALA A 113 4.12 -11.02 3.15
C ALA A 113 4.43 -9.51 3.26
N PHE A 114 3.66 -8.78 4.05
CA PHE A 114 3.88 -7.34 4.19
C PHE A 114 5.27 -7.02 4.76
N GLU A 115 5.85 -7.94 5.52
CA GLU A 115 7.15 -7.70 6.17
C GLU A 115 8.28 -7.50 5.18
N ARG A 116 8.11 -7.90 3.92
CA ARG A 116 9.13 -7.69 2.90
C ARG A 116 9.24 -6.25 2.42
N PHE A 117 8.21 -5.45 2.68
CA PHE A 117 8.13 -4.10 2.11
C PHE A 117 8.74 -3.05 3.03
N ALA A 118 9.31 -2.03 2.42
CA ALA A 118 9.82 -0.90 3.19
C ALA A 118 8.70 -0.08 3.81
N ARG A 119 7.57 0.05 3.09
CA ARG A 119 6.42 0.81 3.55
C ARG A 119 5.12 0.11 3.20
N ILE A 120 4.16 0.23 4.12
CA ILE A 120 2.80 -0.22 3.92
C ILE A 120 1.89 0.99 4.04
N ALA A 121 1.03 1.20 3.06
CA ALA A 121 0.04 2.28 3.09
C ALA A 121 -1.35 1.70 3.35
N GLU A 122 -1.94 2.12 4.46
CA GLU A 122 -3.33 1.82 4.80
C GLU A 122 -4.15 3.07 4.53
N ILE A 123 -5.23 2.95 3.75
CA ILE A 123 -6.04 4.10 3.35
C ILE A 123 -7.39 4.02 4.02
N VAL A 124 -7.72 5.04 4.82
CA VAL A 124 -8.88 5.02 5.71
C VAL A 124 -9.87 6.10 5.30
N VAL A 125 -11.14 5.73 5.17
CA VAL A 125 -12.24 6.67 4.99
C VAL A 125 -13.22 6.50 6.16
N GLU A 126 -14.19 7.41 6.28
CA GLU A 126 -15.13 7.43 7.41
C GLU A 126 -16.31 6.48 7.18
N ASP A 127 -16.02 5.32 6.63
CA ASP A 127 -16.98 4.24 6.46
C ASP A 127 -16.83 3.27 7.64
N PRO A 128 -17.92 2.82 8.25
CA PRO A 128 -17.82 1.97 9.45
C PRO A 128 -16.99 0.70 9.27
N VAL A 129 -17.13 0.03 8.13
CA VAL A 129 -16.39 -1.21 7.87
C VAL A 129 -14.90 -0.91 7.72
N VAL A 130 -14.57 0.11 6.94
CA VAL A 130 -13.17 0.51 6.71
C VAL A 130 -12.53 0.97 8.02
N ARG A 131 -13.26 1.79 8.81
CA ARG A 131 -12.73 2.28 10.07
C ARG A 131 -12.48 1.16 11.07
N GLN A 132 -13.38 0.20 11.15
CA GLN A 132 -13.22 -0.94 12.06
C GLN A 132 -12.00 -1.76 11.66
N ALA A 133 -11.85 -2.03 10.36
CA ALA A 133 -10.68 -2.76 9.86
C ALA A 133 -9.39 -1.99 10.17
N ALA A 134 -9.41 -0.67 9.99
CA ALA A 134 -8.25 0.17 10.27
C ALA A 134 -7.86 0.13 11.75
N ARG A 135 -8.84 0.13 12.65
CA ARG A 135 -8.55 0.02 14.08
C ARG A 135 -7.88 -1.30 14.42
N GLN A 136 -8.37 -2.38 13.83
CA GLN A 136 -7.79 -3.71 14.06
C GLN A 136 -6.37 -3.78 13.50
N SER A 137 -6.15 -3.22 12.31
CA SER A 137 -4.81 -3.18 11.72
C SER A 137 -3.85 -2.34 12.54
N PHE A 138 -4.30 -1.18 13.00
CA PHE A 138 -3.49 -0.30 13.83
C PHE A 138 -3.03 -1.03 15.09
N ARG A 139 -3.96 -1.73 15.76
CA ARG A 139 -3.64 -2.49 16.96
C ARG A 139 -2.65 -3.61 16.65
N PHE A 140 -2.87 -4.32 15.55
CA PHE A 140 -2.00 -5.40 15.13
C PHE A 140 -0.57 -4.92 14.95
N TYR A 141 -0.38 -3.86 14.18
CA TYR A 141 0.96 -3.33 13.92
C TYR A 141 1.60 -2.77 15.18
N ARG A 142 0.82 -2.06 16.00
CA ARG A 142 1.34 -1.46 17.21
C ARG A 142 1.80 -2.50 18.21
N GLU A 143 1.03 -3.55 18.39
CA GLU A 143 1.39 -4.60 19.35
C GLU A 143 2.65 -5.33 18.94
N ARG A 144 2.98 -5.31 17.67
CA ARG A 144 4.19 -5.95 17.17
C ARG A 144 5.38 -4.99 17.04
N GLY A 145 5.18 -3.74 17.46
CA GLY A 145 6.27 -2.78 17.53
C GLY A 145 6.65 -2.12 16.21
N TYR A 146 5.81 -2.21 15.19
CA TYR A 146 6.11 -1.53 13.92
C TYR A 146 5.96 -0.02 14.07
N PRO A 147 6.83 0.77 13.42
CA PRO A 147 6.67 2.23 13.42
C PRO A 147 5.42 2.62 12.65
N LEU A 148 4.58 3.42 13.29
CA LEU A 148 3.30 3.85 12.75
C LEU A 148 3.28 5.36 12.58
N GLN A 149 2.67 5.84 11.50
CA GLN A 149 2.49 7.25 11.28
C GLN A 149 1.12 7.51 10.66
N ASP A 150 0.40 8.48 11.23
CA ASP A 150 -0.88 8.93 10.72
C ASP A 150 -0.68 10.14 9.82
N HIS A 151 -1.40 10.16 8.70
CA HIS A 151 -1.44 11.30 7.79
C HIS A 151 -2.89 11.71 7.64
N ARG A 152 -3.31 12.72 8.39
CA ARG A 152 -4.68 13.23 8.28
C ARG A 152 -4.72 14.26 7.17
N LEU A 153 -5.49 13.94 6.13
CA LEU A 153 -5.59 14.81 4.97
C LEU A 153 -6.80 15.71 5.10
N THR A 154 -6.66 16.96 4.65
CA THR A 154 -7.77 17.91 4.64
C THR A 154 -8.49 17.89 3.32
N ARG A 155 -7.89 17.29 2.31
CA ARG A 155 -8.50 17.06 1.00
C ARG A 155 -7.74 15.94 0.30
N ILE A 156 -8.36 15.40 -0.71
CA ILE A 156 -7.79 14.25 -1.43
C ILE A 156 -6.94 14.70 -2.63
#